data_687e4577f4c831936d62cf02fd6a1ff7
#
_entry.id   687e4577f4c831936d62cf02fd6a1ff7
#
_cell.length_a   1.000
_cell.length_b   1.000
_cell.length_c   1.000
_cell.angle_alpha   90.00
_cell.angle_beta   90.00
_cell.angle_gamma   90.00
#
_symmetry.space_group_name_H-M   'P 1'
#
loop_
_entity.id
_entity.type
_entity.pdbx_description
1 polymer ?
#
loop_
_entity_poly.entity_id
_entity_poly.type
_entity_poly.pdbx_seq_one_letter_code
_entity_poly.pdbx_strand_id
1 'polypeptide(L)'
;LAAVVLAAMLTVLCGIIHQLYHREYAETDTPNDCFTVSAATGENALPKIVCLTFDDGPSKNTTPILEILDREQVPATFFVCAQDANENYMPLVADIAAAGHQIALHSATHQYSKIYASTDAFWQDMKALRQALEPYVDVESIDWLRFPGGSTNTVSHRYGGRGIMKTLKAQAEDKGYHWIDWNVCAEDATASHPNAAQILRNIRRDADGHDTCVVLLHDTKATGQTVKALPDIIAYFKEQGYTFCTVAQMEALK
;
A
#
# COMPACT_ATOMS: atom_id res chain seq x y z
N LEU A 1 45.65 -29.98 -7.37
CA LEU A 1 46.17 -28.58 -7.35
C LEU A 1 45.24 -27.63 -8.12
N ALA A 2 44.83 -27.98 -9.36
CA ALA A 2 43.96 -27.13 -10.20
C ALA A 2 42.60 -26.79 -9.57
N ALA A 3 41.94 -27.74 -8.91
CA ALA A 3 40.63 -27.51 -8.26
C ALA A 3 40.71 -26.56 -7.06
N VAL A 4 41.80 -26.58 -6.30
CA VAL A 4 42.01 -25.69 -5.15
C VAL A 4 42.30 -24.27 -5.61
N VAL A 5 43.01 -24.08 -6.71
CA VAL A 5 43.31 -22.77 -7.30
C VAL A 5 42.01 -22.14 -7.88
N LEU A 6 41.15 -22.96 -8.51
CA LEU A 6 39.89 -22.48 -9.07
C LEU A 6 38.91 -22.05 -7.96
N ALA A 7 38.85 -22.78 -6.84
CA ALA A 7 38.01 -22.40 -5.69
C ALA A 7 38.51 -21.11 -5.02
N ALA A 8 39.83 -20.92 -4.91
CA ALA A 8 40.42 -19.70 -4.37
C ALA A 8 40.16 -18.48 -5.28
N MET A 9 40.20 -18.66 -6.60
CA MET A 9 39.87 -17.58 -7.55
C MET A 9 38.41 -17.19 -7.52
N LEU A 10 37.50 -18.15 -7.36
CA LEU A 10 36.06 -17.87 -7.24
C LEU A 10 35.71 -17.10 -5.95
N THR A 11 36.36 -17.42 -4.82
CA THR A 11 36.14 -16.68 -3.56
C THR A 11 36.67 -15.25 -3.60
N VAL A 12 37.83 -15.04 -4.26
CA VAL A 12 38.37 -13.69 -4.46
C VAL A 12 37.50 -12.87 -5.41
N LEU A 13 37.01 -13.49 -6.50
CA LEU A 13 36.12 -12.82 -7.45
C LEU A 13 34.75 -12.43 -6.80
N CYS A 14 34.15 -13.32 -6.01
CA CYS A 14 32.96 -13.01 -5.24
C CYS A 14 33.19 -11.88 -4.21
N GLY A 15 34.36 -11.86 -3.56
CA GLY A 15 34.72 -10.78 -2.62
C GLY A 15 34.89 -9.43 -3.32
N ILE A 16 35.49 -9.40 -4.51
CA ILE A 16 35.68 -8.19 -5.31
C ILE A 16 34.32 -7.69 -5.85
N ILE A 17 33.46 -8.57 -6.34
CA ILE A 17 32.12 -8.22 -6.80
C ILE A 17 31.28 -7.68 -5.63
N HIS A 18 31.37 -8.31 -4.46
CA HIS A 18 30.68 -7.83 -3.26
C HIS A 18 31.19 -6.44 -2.80
N GLN A 19 32.51 -6.19 -2.84
CA GLN A 19 33.08 -4.88 -2.52
C GLN A 19 32.76 -3.81 -3.57
N LEU A 20 32.71 -4.16 -4.86
CA LEU A 20 32.31 -3.23 -5.92
C LEU A 20 30.82 -2.89 -5.81
N TYR A 21 29.97 -3.88 -5.53
CA TYR A 21 28.54 -3.67 -5.29
C TYR A 21 28.28 -2.73 -4.11
N HIS A 22 28.97 -2.96 -2.97
CA HIS A 22 28.86 -2.08 -1.80
C HIS A 22 29.51 -0.71 -1.98
N ARG A 23 30.47 -0.54 -2.87
CA ARG A 23 31.12 0.75 -3.14
C ARG A 23 30.27 1.65 -4.07
N GLU A 24 29.52 1.04 -4.97
CA GLU A 24 28.60 1.75 -5.87
C GLU A 24 27.30 2.16 -5.17
N TYR A 25 26.91 1.43 -4.09
CA TYR A 25 25.70 1.71 -3.28
C TYR A 25 25.98 2.45 -1.97
N ALA A 26 27.24 2.66 -1.57
CA ALA A 26 27.59 3.30 -0.29
C ALA A 26 27.74 4.84 -0.37
N GLU A 27 27.54 5.46 -1.52
CA GLU A 27 27.60 6.92 -1.68
C GLU A 27 26.24 7.60 -1.86
N THR A 28 25.11 6.89 -1.59
CA THR A 28 23.75 7.47 -1.65
C THR A 28 22.95 7.29 -0.35
N ASP A 29 23.64 7.19 0.81
CA ASP A 29 22.95 7.28 2.10
C ASP A 29 22.76 8.73 2.52
N THR A 30 21.71 9.37 2.00
CA THR A 30 20.91 10.34 2.73
C THR A 30 19.45 9.93 2.62
N PRO A 31 18.80 9.49 3.71
CA PRO A 31 17.35 9.32 3.73
C PRO A 31 16.74 10.72 3.80
N ASN A 32 16.07 11.14 2.78
CA ASN A 32 15.21 12.32 2.65
C ASN A 32 15.57 13.24 1.46
N ASP A 33 15.51 12.72 0.25
CA ASP A 33 15.18 13.59 -0.86
C ASP A 33 13.73 13.30 -1.31
N CYS A 34 12.80 13.97 -0.63
CA CYS A 34 11.51 14.32 -1.20
C CYS A 34 11.81 14.98 -2.55
N PHE A 35 11.34 14.38 -3.64
CA PHE A 35 11.55 14.88 -4.99
C PHE A 35 11.29 16.38 -5.04
N THR A 36 12.34 17.19 -5.23
CA THR A 36 12.23 18.62 -5.39
C THR A 36 11.56 18.89 -6.73
N VAL A 37 10.26 19.12 -6.70
CA VAL A 37 9.55 19.74 -7.82
C VAL A 37 9.99 21.19 -7.88
N SER A 38 10.58 21.59 -9.01
CA SER A 38 10.94 22.95 -9.35
C SER A 38 9.76 23.88 -9.05
N ALA A 39 9.98 24.82 -8.14
CA ALA A 39 9.01 25.85 -7.78
C ALA A 39 8.73 26.75 -8.99
N ALA A 40 7.56 26.64 -9.57
CA ALA A 40 6.97 27.65 -10.44
C ALA A 40 5.86 28.37 -9.65
N THR A 41 6.25 29.50 -9.08
CA THR A 41 5.47 30.72 -8.80
C THR A 41 3.99 30.59 -8.44
N GLY A 42 3.70 30.73 -7.14
CA GLY A 42 2.37 30.99 -6.59
C GLY A 42 2.43 30.93 -5.06
N GLU A 43 2.49 32.06 -4.39
CA GLU A 43 2.54 32.18 -2.94
C GLU A 43 1.35 31.46 -2.27
N ASN A 44 1.62 30.56 -1.31
CA ASN A 44 0.71 30.05 -0.28
C ASN A 44 -0.36 28.99 -0.63
N ALA A 45 -0.31 28.27 -1.73
CA ALA A 45 -1.15 27.07 -1.86
C ALA A 45 -0.40 25.84 -1.29
N LEU A 46 -1.01 25.10 -0.37
CA LEU A 46 -0.50 23.80 0.05
C LEU A 46 -0.39 22.89 -1.17
N PRO A 47 0.66 22.07 -1.29
CA PRO A 47 0.81 21.17 -2.44
C PRO A 47 -0.36 20.21 -2.51
N LYS A 48 -0.90 19.99 -3.71
CA LYS A 48 -1.89 18.93 -3.93
C LYS A 48 -1.23 17.57 -3.73
N ILE A 49 -1.85 16.71 -2.92
CA ILE A 49 -1.31 15.41 -2.52
C ILE A 49 -2.25 14.29 -2.95
N VAL A 50 -1.69 13.21 -3.50
CA VAL A 50 -2.43 11.99 -3.76
C VAL A 50 -1.73 10.77 -3.18
N CYS A 51 -2.48 9.94 -2.42
CA CYS A 51 -2.09 8.62 -1.97
C CYS A 51 -2.85 7.58 -2.77
N LEU A 52 -2.15 6.83 -3.62
CA LEU A 52 -2.71 5.61 -4.22
C LEU A 52 -2.71 4.51 -3.17
N THR A 53 -3.86 3.93 -2.89
CA THR A 53 -3.97 2.86 -1.90
C THR A 53 -4.64 1.63 -2.50
N PHE A 54 -4.07 0.45 -2.23
CA PHE A 54 -4.53 -0.83 -2.76
C PHE A 54 -4.92 -1.75 -1.60
N ASP A 55 -6.19 -2.14 -1.54
CA ASP A 55 -6.73 -3.03 -0.53
C ASP A 55 -6.75 -4.49 -1.03
N ASP A 56 -6.82 -5.45 -0.09
CA ASP A 56 -7.06 -6.89 -0.29
C ASP A 56 -5.93 -7.71 -0.93
N GLY A 57 -4.83 -7.07 -1.37
CA GLY A 57 -3.67 -7.78 -1.89
C GLY A 57 -2.86 -8.54 -0.81
N PRO A 58 -1.80 -9.28 -1.23
CA PRO A 58 -1.30 -9.41 -2.59
C PRO A 58 -2.09 -10.41 -3.45
N SER A 59 -2.02 -10.24 -4.77
CA SER A 59 -2.68 -11.11 -5.73
C SER A 59 -1.82 -11.30 -7.01
N LYS A 60 -2.37 -11.98 -8.03
CA LYS A 60 -1.74 -12.04 -9.35
C LYS A 60 -1.57 -10.65 -10.03
N ASN A 61 -2.29 -9.64 -9.55
CA ASN A 61 -2.22 -8.28 -10.09
C ASN A 61 -1.15 -7.43 -9.41
N THR A 62 -0.58 -7.87 -8.27
CA THR A 62 0.45 -7.13 -7.52
C THR A 62 1.67 -6.85 -8.39
N THR A 63 2.25 -7.87 -9.04
CA THR A 63 3.44 -7.67 -9.90
C THR A 63 3.20 -6.64 -11.00
N PRO A 64 2.14 -6.72 -11.85
CA PRO A 64 1.89 -5.69 -12.85
C PRO A 64 1.56 -4.31 -12.25
N ILE A 65 1.00 -4.23 -11.04
CA ILE A 65 0.83 -2.94 -10.33
C ILE A 65 2.21 -2.36 -10.00
N LEU A 66 3.11 -3.15 -9.40
CA LEU A 66 4.47 -2.72 -9.05
C LEU A 66 5.26 -2.28 -10.27
N GLU A 67 5.19 -3.00 -11.39
CA GLU A 67 5.83 -2.63 -12.66
C GLU A 67 5.36 -1.27 -13.18
N ILE A 68 4.07 -0.95 -13.01
CA ILE A 68 3.51 0.35 -13.41
C ILE A 68 4.00 1.44 -12.46
N LEU A 69 3.93 1.22 -11.14
CA LEU A 69 4.35 2.18 -10.13
C LEU A 69 5.84 2.51 -10.25
N ASP A 70 6.69 1.50 -10.50
CA ASP A 70 8.13 1.66 -10.73
C ASP A 70 8.39 2.48 -12.01
N ARG A 71 7.80 2.10 -13.14
CA ARG A 71 7.93 2.84 -14.40
C ARG A 71 7.51 4.30 -14.26
N GLU A 72 6.45 4.56 -13.52
CA GLU A 72 5.91 5.91 -13.30
C GLU A 72 6.60 6.64 -12.15
N GLN A 73 7.48 5.97 -11.38
CA GLN A 73 8.20 6.48 -10.21
C GLN A 73 7.27 7.10 -9.17
N VAL A 74 6.18 6.41 -8.82
CA VAL A 74 5.21 6.87 -7.83
C VAL A 74 5.08 5.89 -6.67
N PRO A 75 5.11 6.37 -5.41
CA PRO A 75 4.88 5.54 -4.24
C PRO A 75 3.38 5.21 -4.09
N ALA A 76 3.11 4.13 -3.35
CA ALA A 76 1.75 3.72 -3.00
C ALA A 76 1.73 3.08 -1.60
N THR A 77 0.51 2.88 -1.06
CA THR A 77 0.28 2.15 0.20
C THR A 77 -0.57 0.92 -0.09
N PHE A 78 -0.14 -0.24 0.38
CA PHE A 78 -0.85 -1.51 0.25
C PHE A 78 -1.41 -1.94 1.60
N PHE A 79 -2.74 -1.97 1.71
CA PHE A 79 -3.46 -2.52 2.86
C PHE A 79 -3.68 -4.01 2.62
N VAL A 80 -2.78 -4.81 3.18
CA VAL A 80 -2.64 -6.22 2.81
C VAL A 80 -3.57 -7.14 3.59
N CYS A 81 -3.96 -8.23 2.93
CA CYS A 81 -4.71 -9.34 3.51
C CYS A 81 -3.90 -10.65 3.47
N ALA A 82 -4.28 -11.62 4.32
CA ALA A 82 -3.71 -12.97 4.35
C ALA A 82 -4.81 -14.06 4.21
N GLN A 83 -5.81 -13.80 3.35
CA GLN A 83 -6.86 -14.77 3.04
C GLN A 83 -6.27 -15.96 2.25
N ASP A 84 -6.97 -17.09 2.19
CA ASP A 84 -6.60 -18.26 1.37
C ASP A 84 -6.30 -17.88 -0.09
N ALA A 85 -7.00 -16.85 -0.62
CA ALA A 85 -6.78 -16.34 -1.98
C ALA A 85 -5.44 -15.63 -2.16
N ASN A 86 -4.83 -15.15 -1.08
CA ASN A 86 -3.54 -14.43 -1.09
C ASN A 86 -2.35 -15.39 -0.86
N GLU A 87 -2.56 -16.60 -0.33
CA GLU A 87 -1.52 -17.51 0.16
C GLU A 87 -0.33 -17.65 -0.80
N ASN A 88 -0.61 -17.94 -2.07
CA ASN A 88 0.44 -18.12 -3.09
C ASN A 88 1.15 -16.82 -3.49
N TYR A 89 0.65 -15.67 -3.07
CA TYR A 89 1.17 -14.33 -3.41
C TYR A 89 1.81 -13.62 -2.22
N MET A 90 1.74 -14.18 -1.01
CA MET A 90 2.32 -13.58 0.19
C MET A 90 3.80 -13.19 0.05
N PRO A 91 4.67 -13.95 -0.67
CA PRO A 91 6.04 -13.51 -0.91
C PRO A 91 6.18 -12.12 -1.57
N LEU A 92 5.17 -11.69 -2.37
CA LEU A 92 5.17 -10.37 -3.00
C LEU A 92 5.09 -9.20 -2.00
N VAL A 93 4.74 -9.45 -0.74
CA VAL A 93 4.80 -8.44 0.32
C VAL A 93 6.23 -7.92 0.50
N ALA A 94 7.23 -8.81 0.41
CA ALA A 94 8.64 -8.40 0.43
C ALA A 94 9.01 -7.53 -0.78
N ASP A 95 8.48 -7.87 -1.97
CA ASP A 95 8.73 -7.09 -3.19
C ASP A 95 8.08 -5.70 -3.12
N ILE A 96 6.85 -5.59 -2.56
CA ILE A 96 6.17 -4.31 -2.32
C ILE A 96 7.03 -3.41 -1.42
N ALA A 97 7.52 -3.96 -0.30
CA ALA A 97 8.36 -3.21 0.64
C ALA A 97 9.72 -2.83 0.04
N ALA A 98 10.38 -3.77 -0.67
CA ALA A 98 11.67 -3.53 -1.33
C ALA A 98 11.58 -2.46 -2.43
N ALA A 99 10.42 -2.32 -3.08
CA ALA A 99 10.15 -1.26 -4.06
C ALA A 99 9.84 0.11 -3.41
N GLY A 100 9.93 0.22 -2.07
CA GLY A 100 9.73 1.48 -1.34
C GLY A 100 8.26 1.87 -1.14
N HIS A 101 7.32 0.96 -1.34
CA HIS A 101 5.92 1.18 -1.03
C HIS A 101 5.63 0.89 0.44
N GLN A 102 4.58 1.51 0.97
CA GLN A 102 4.16 1.30 2.35
C GLN A 102 3.28 0.05 2.45
N ILE A 103 3.60 -0.83 3.43
CA ILE A 103 2.72 -1.92 3.87
C ILE A 103 1.88 -1.41 5.04
N ALA A 104 0.60 -1.72 5.02
CA ALA A 104 -0.36 -1.45 6.09
C ALA A 104 -1.30 -2.64 6.30
N LEU A 105 -1.92 -2.73 7.48
CA LEU A 105 -2.78 -3.86 7.84
C LEU A 105 -4.21 -3.67 7.31
N HIS A 106 -4.79 -4.74 6.76
CA HIS A 106 -6.20 -4.75 6.41
C HIS A 106 -6.98 -5.84 7.17
N SER A 107 -6.70 -7.10 6.91
CA SER A 107 -7.32 -8.24 7.63
C SER A 107 -6.62 -9.55 7.29
N ALA A 108 -6.54 -10.49 8.23
CA ALA A 108 -6.12 -11.84 7.90
C ALA A 108 -7.21 -12.58 7.11
N THR A 109 -8.48 -12.42 7.45
CA THR A 109 -9.57 -13.23 6.89
C THR A 109 -10.54 -12.47 6.00
N HIS A 110 -10.64 -11.16 6.17
CA HIS A 110 -11.62 -10.26 5.53
C HIS A 110 -13.09 -10.74 5.63
N GLN A 111 -13.40 -11.55 6.65
CA GLN A 111 -14.75 -12.08 6.87
C GLN A 111 -15.47 -11.23 7.92
N TYR A 112 -16.36 -10.32 7.48
CA TYR A 112 -17.06 -9.36 8.35
C TYR A 112 -17.74 -10.03 9.56
N SER A 113 -18.34 -11.21 9.39
CA SER A 113 -18.99 -11.96 10.47
C SER A 113 -18.02 -12.46 11.54
N LYS A 114 -16.73 -12.63 11.20
CA LYS A 114 -15.68 -13.02 12.12
C LYS A 114 -15.01 -11.79 12.74
N ILE A 115 -14.47 -10.91 11.90
CA ILE A 115 -13.68 -9.78 12.37
C ILE A 115 -14.49 -8.78 13.20
N TYR A 116 -15.78 -8.61 12.91
CA TYR A 116 -16.66 -7.71 13.65
C TYR A 116 -17.56 -8.42 14.66
N ALA A 117 -17.34 -9.69 14.96
CA ALA A 117 -18.10 -10.38 16.02
C ALA A 117 -17.87 -9.77 17.40
N SER A 118 -16.68 -9.27 17.66
CA SER A 118 -16.30 -8.48 18.85
C SER A 118 -15.03 -7.68 18.57
N THR A 119 -14.67 -6.76 19.46
CA THR A 119 -13.38 -6.06 19.39
C THR A 119 -12.20 -7.03 19.55
N ASP A 120 -12.31 -8.02 20.41
CA ASP A 120 -11.28 -9.05 20.59
C ASP A 120 -11.08 -9.88 19.32
N ALA A 121 -12.17 -10.23 18.62
CA ALA A 121 -12.09 -10.96 17.37
C ALA A 121 -11.36 -10.14 16.29
N PHE A 122 -11.60 -8.83 16.22
CA PHE A 122 -10.88 -7.94 15.31
C PHE A 122 -9.38 -7.93 15.60
N TRP A 123 -8.99 -7.77 16.88
CA TRP A 123 -7.57 -7.73 17.24
C TRP A 123 -6.87 -9.08 17.11
N GLN A 124 -7.60 -10.19 17.26
CA GLN A 124 -7.08 -11.52 16.94
C GLN A 124 -6.81 -11.68 15.45
N ASP A 125 -7.68 -11.17 14.59
CA ASP A 125 -7.49 -11.16 13.13
C ASP A 125 -6.28 -10.30 12.73
N MET A 126 -6.12 -9.10 13.32
CA MET A 126 -4.93 -8.26 13.11
C MET A 126 -3.64 -8.94 13.57
N LYS A 127 -3.67 -9.63 14.71
CA LYS A 127 -2.53 -10.41 15.20
C LYS A 127 -2.19 -11.55 14.23
N ALA A 128 -3.18 -12.28 13.73
CA ALA A 128 -2.98 -13.35 12.75
C ALA A 128 -2.38 -12.80 11.44
N LEU A 129 -2.83 -11.62 10.98
CA LEU A 129 -2.25 -10.96 9.82
C LEU A 129 -0.77 -10.63 10.06
N ARG A 130 -0.42 -9.99 11.19
CA ARG A 130 0.98 -9.70 11.52
C ARG A 130 1.85 -10.95 11.50
N GLN A 131 1.37 -12.05 12.09
CA GLN A 131 2.09 -13.35 12.06
C GLN A 131 2.29 -13.88 10.63
N ALA A 132 1.32 -13.70 9.75
CA ALA A 132 1.46 -14.09 8.35
C ALA A 132 2.45 -13.21 7.58
N LEU A 133 2.68 -11.97 8.02
CA LEU A 133 3.60 -11.01 7.39
C LEU A 133 5.05 -11.13 7.91
N GLU A 134 5.27 -11.67 9.13
CA GLU A 134 6.60 -11.81 9.75
C GLU A 134 7.70 -12.40 8.84
N PRO A 135 7.42 -13.38 7.96
CA PRO A 135 8.46 -13.92 7.07
C PRO A 135 8.94 -12.97 5.98
N TYR A 136 8.22 -11.86 5.73
CA TYR A 136 8.41 -11.01 4.55
C TYR A 136 8.85 -9.59 4.88
N VAL A 137 8.42 -9.05 6.03
CA VAL A 137 8.68 -7.66 6.44
C VAL A 137 8.86 -7.55 7.96
N ASP A 138 9.49 -6.47 8.40
CA ASP A 138 9.51 -6.09 9.82
C ASP A 138 8.11 -5.61 10.23
N VAL A 139 7.35 -6.50 10.87
CA VAL A 139 5.98 -6.22 11.29
C VAL A 139 5.89 -5.17 12.41
N GLU A 140 6.97 -4.95 13.16
CA GLU A 140 6.99 -3.93 14.22
C GLU A 140 7.01 -2.51 13.66
N SER A 141 7.44 -2.35 12.41
CA SER A 141 7.39 -1.07 11.69
C SER A 141 6.01 -0.74 11.11
N ILE A 142 5.04 -1.67 11.17
CA ILE A 142 3.70 -1.46 10.59
C ILE A 142 2.77 -0.90 11.67
N ASP A 143 2.45 0.37 11.56
CA ASP A 143 1.60 1.14 12.47
C ASP A 143 0.32 1.69 11.82
N TRP A 144 0.10 1.43 10.52
CA TRP A 144 -1.10 1.84 9.79
C TRP A 144 -2.04 0.67 9.53
N LEU A 145 -3.35 0.95 9.62
CA LEU A 145 -4.39 0.01 9.23
C LEU A 145 -5.54 0.70 8.48
N ARG A 146 -6.30 -0.10 7.75
CA ARG A 146 -7.62 0.28 7.21
C ARG A 146 -8.63 -0.76 7.65
N PHE A 147 -9.73 -0.28 8.24
CA PHE A 147 -10.84 -1.17 8.64
C PHE A 147 -11.54 -1.73 7.39
N PRO A 148 -11.75 -3.06 7.27
CA PRO A 148 -12.54 -3.63 6.19
C PRO A 148 -13.91 -2.96 6.04
N GLY A 149 -14.18 -2.40 4.84
CA GLY A 149 -15.37 -1.61 4.56
C GLY A 149 -15.36 -0.18 5.10
N GLY A 150 -14.23 0.28 5.64
CA GLY A 150 -14.04 1.64 6.18
C GLY A 150 -14.47 1.81 7.63
N SER A 151 -14.01 2.90 8.26
CA SER A 151 -14.25 3.19 9.69
C SER A 151 -15.69 3.60 10.01
N THR A 152 -16.48 3.88 8.98
CA THR A 152 -17.89 4.27 9.08
C THR A 152 -18.86 3.20 8.58
N ASN A 153 -18.35 1.98 8.26
CA ASN A 153 -19.20 0.91 7.74
C ASN A 153 -20.31 0.53 8.74
N THR A 154 -21.48 0.24 8.20
CA THR A 154 -22.64 -0.20 8.99
C THR A 154 -22.83 -1.72 8.99
N VAL A 155 -22.08 -2.44 8.16
CA VAL A 155 -22.14 -3.92 8.09
C VAL A 155 -21.69 -4.52 9.42
N SER A 156 -20.69 -3.92 10.07
CA SER A 156 -20.19 -4.29 11.40
C SER A 156 -21.27 -4.28 12.48
N HIS A 157 -22.29 -3.41 12.35
CA HIS A 157 -23.40 -3.33 13.31
C HIS A 157 -24.20 -4.63 13.41
N ARG A 158 -24.25 -5.39 12.32
CA ARG A 158 -24.95 -6.68 12.26
C ARG A 158 -24.31 -7.73 13.16
N TYR A 159 -23.01 -7.62 13.41
CA TYR A 159 -22.21 -8.64 14.11
C TYR A 159 -21.83 -8.18 15.52
N GLY A 160 -21.24 -7.00 15.67
CA GLY A 160 -20.72 -6.47 16.94
C GLY A 160 -21.53 -5.30 17.53
N GLY A 161 -22.67 -4.98 16.92
CA GLY A 161 -23.55 -3.89 17.38
C GLY A 161 -23.08 -2.50 16.91
N ARG A 162 -23.97 -1.50 17.09
CA ARG A 162 -23.77 -0.13 16.56
C ARG A 162 -22.55 0.61 17.12
N GLY A 163 -22.04 0.19 18.27
CA GLY A 163 -20.89 0.84 18.93
C GLY A 163 -19.54 0.29 18.55
N ILE A 164 -19.47 -0.85 17.85
CA ILE A 164 -18.22 -1.57 17.64
C ILE A 164 -17.14 -0.72 16.95
N MET A 165 -17.47 -0.01 15.87
CA MET A 165 -16.50 0.82 15.15
C MET A 165 -15.96 1.98 15.99
N LYS A 166 -16.80 2.58 16.85
CA LYS A 166 -16.34 3.63 17.78
C LYS A 166 -15.30 3.06 18.75
N THR A 167 -15.56 1.87 19.31
CA THR A 167 -14.65 1.21 20.24
C THR A 167 -13.36 0.78 19.54
N LEU A 168 -13.44 0.21 18.33
CA LEU A 168 -12.27 -0.22 17.57
C LEU A 168 -11.36 0.95 17.19
N LYS A 169 -11.92 2.10 16.80
CA LYS A 169 -11.14 3.32 16.51
C LYS A 169 -10.37 3.80 17.73
N ALA A 170 -11.02 3.91 18.87
CA ALA A 170 -10.37 4.30 20.13
C ALA A 170 -9.26 3.28 20.53
N GLN A 171 -9.54 1.98 20.39
CA GLN A 171 -8.55 0.95 20.67
C GLN A 171 -7.37 0.95 19.68
N ALA A 172 -7.58 1.34 18.42
CA ALA A 172 -6.49 1.48 17.46
C ALA A 172 -5.53 2.59 17.90
N GLU A 173 -6.08 3.75 18.26
CA GLU A 173 -5.31 4.88 18.78
C GLU A 173 -4.57 4.51 20.09
N ASP A 174 -5.25 3.86 21.05
CA ASP A 174 -4.66 3.40 22.31
C ASP A 174 -3.51 2.39 22.11
N LYS A 175 -3.54 1.62 21.00
CA LYS A 175 -2.52 0.65 20.62
C LYS A 175 -1.41 1.23 19.75
N GLY A 176 -1.45 2.52 19.44
CA GLY A 176 -0.47 3.20 18.59
C GLY A 176 -0.67 2.98 17.09
N TYR A 177 -1.85 2.49 16.68
CA TYR A 177 -2.17 2.39 15.26
C TYR A 177 -2.80 3.66 14.75
N HIS A 178 -2.35 4.10 13.58
CA HIS A 178 -3.04 5.06 12.72
C HIS A 178 -4.04 4.32 11.82
N TRP A 179 -5.15 4.97 11.48
CA TRP A 179 -6.09 4.40 10.53
C TRP A 179 -6.57 5.47 9.54
N ILE A 180 -6.95 5.04 8.34
CA ILE A 180 -7.39 5.94 7.29
C ILE A 180 -8.45 5.29 6.40
N ASP A 181 -9.47 6.08 6.05
CA ASP A 181 -10.43 5.77 5.00
C ASP A 181 -9.94 6.35 3.66
N TRP A 182 -10.85 6.66 2.78
CA TRP A 182 -10.61 7.28 1.47
C TRP A 182 -11.63 8.39 1.21
N ASN A 183 -11.31 9.28 0.30
CA ASN A 183 -12.22 10.31 -0.21
C ASN A 183 -12.37 10.23 -1.74
N VAL A 184 -11.62 9.36 -2.42
CA VAL A 184 -11.73 9.08 -3.84
C VAL A 184 -11.89 7.58 -4.03
N CYS A 185 -13.01 7.14 -4.64
CA CYS A 185 -13.32 5.73 -4.82
C CYS A 185 -13.32 5.34 -6.30
N ALA A 186 -12.49 4.37 -6.67
CA ALA A 186 -12.47 3.80 -8.01
C ALA A 186 -13.73 2.97 -8.34
N GLU A 187 -14.44 2.48 -7.34
CA GLU A 187 -15.55 1.52 -7.44
C GLU A 187 -15.16 0.22 -8.18
N ASP A 188 -13.87 -0.09 -8.24
CA ASP A 188 -13.26 -1.14 -9.08
C ASP A 188 -13.58 -2.57 -8.64
N ALA A 189 -13.93 -2.77 -7.36
CA ALA A 189 -14.33 -4.06 -6.78
C ALA A 189 -15.86 -4.22 -6.63
N THR A 190 -16.64 -3.38 -7.28
CA THR A 190 -18.11 -3.43 -7.20
C THR A 190 -18.71 -4.52 -8.11
N ALA A 191 -19.96 -4.93 -7.79
CA ALA A 191 -20.71 -5.91 -8.60
C ALA A 191 -21.00 -5.44 -10.05
N SER A 192 -20.84 -4.16 -10.35
CA SER A 192 -20.97 -3.61 -11.70
C SER A 192 -19.82 -3.96 -12.63
N HIS A 193 -18.69 -4.48 -12.08
CA HIS A 193 -17.48 -4.83 -12.83
C HIS A 193 -17.03 -3.74 -13.80
N PRO A 194 -16.69 -2.52 -13.33
CA PRO A 194 -16.37 -1.41 -14.20
C PRO A 194 -15.14 -1.70 -15.07
N ASN A 195 -15.12 -1.19 -16.30
CA ASN A 195 -13.93 -1.22 -17.12
C ASN A 195 -12.96 -0.07 -16.73
N ALA A 196 -11.74 -0.09 -17.28
CA ALA A 196 -10.69 0.89 -16.98
C ALA A 196 -11.16 2.35 -17.17
N ALA A 197 -11.90 2.63 -18.24
CA ALA A 197 -12.43 3.97 -18.50
C ALA A 197 -13.50 4.42 -17.49
N GLN A 198 -14.28 3.48 -16.95
CA GLN A 198 -15.25 3.77 -15.89
C GLN A 198 -14.55 4.04 -14.57
N ILE A 199 -13.53 3.25 -14.22
CA ILE A 199 -12.68 3.44 -13.04
C ILE A 199 -12.07 4.85 -13.07
N LEU A 200 -11.45 5.25 -14.17
CA LEU A 200 -10.87 6.59 -14.32
C LEU A 200 -11.93 7.70 -14.18
N ARG A 201 -13.13 7.51 -14.75
CA ARG A 201 -14.22 8.51 -14.59
C ARG A 201 -14.65 8.65 -13.14
N ASN A 202 -14.78 7.54 -12.38
CA ASN A 202 -15.14 7.57 -10.97
C ASN A 202 -14.09 8.35 -10.17
N ILE A 203 -12.81 8.07 -10.40
CA ILE A 203 -11.71 8.77 -9.75
C ILE A 203 -11.73 10.27 -10.06
N ARG A 204 -11.89 10.66 -11.34
CA ARG A 204 -11.96 12.07 -11.74
C ARG A 204 -13.14 12.80 -11.09
N ARG A 205 -14.30 12.14 -11.00
CA ARG A 205 -15.51 12.69 -10.35
C ARG A 205 -15.23 12.96 -8.87
N ASP A 206 -14.65 11.97 -8.16
CA ASP A 206 -14.46 12.06 -6.71
C ASP A 206 -13.26 12.93 -6.34
N ALA A 207 -12.25 13.04 -7.20
CA ALA A 207 -11.08 13.89 -6.95
C ALA A 207 -11.34 15.39 -7.18
N ASP A 208 -12.43 15.74 -7.87
CA ASP A 208 -12.76 17.14 -8.18
C ASP A 208 -12.95 17.96 -6.88
N GLY A 209 -12.26 19.11 -6.81
CA GLY A 209 -12.31 20.01 -5.66
C GLY A 209 -11.51 19.58 -4.43
N HIS A 210 -10.75 18.48 -4.49
CA HIS A 210 -9.90 18.03 -3.39
C HIS A 210 -8.42 18.36 -3.63
N ASP A 211 -7.75 19.00 -2.67
CA ASP A 211 -6.30 19.19 -2.69
C ASP A 211 -5.55 17.96 -2.11
N THR A 212 -6.22 17.14 -1.31
CA THR A 212 -5.69 15.87 -0.80
C THR A 212 -6.61 14.72 -1.16
N CYS A 213 -6.09 13.76 -1.92
CA CYS A 213 -6.80 12.58 -2.37
C CYS A 213 -6.20 11.31 -1.76
N VAL A 214 -7.03 10.52 -1.08
CA VAL A 214 -6.72 9.14 -0.72
C VAL A 214 -7.59 8.25 -1.60
N VAL A 215 -6.96 7.58 -2.56
CA VAL A 215 -7.64 6.83 -3.62
C VAL A 215 -7.77 5.37 -3.22
N LEU A 216 -9.01 4.88 -3.10
CA LEU A 216 -9.30 3.47 -2.90
C LEU A 216 -9.28 2.71 -4.23
N LEU A 217 -8.36 1.78 -4.33
CA LEU A 217 -8.20 0.76 -5.36
C LEU A 217 -8.10 -0.62 -4.69
N HIS A 218 -8.29 -1.69 -5.45
CA HIS A 218 -8.13 -3.04 -4.92
C HIS A 218 -7.12 -3.86 -5.73
N ASP A 219 -6.32 -4.64 -5.00
CA ASP A 219 -5.38 -5.63 -5.56
C ASP A 219 -5.92 -7.04 -5.34
N THR A 220 -6.99 -7.39 -6.04
CA THR A 220 -7.55 -8.75 -6.02
C THR A 220 -7.43 -9.41 -7.40
N LYS A 221 -7.55 -10.75 -7.45
CA LYS A 221 -7.56 -11.46 -8.75
C LYS A 221 -8.67 -10.99 -9.69
N ALA A 222 -9.72 -10.35 -9.18
CA ALA A 222 -10.87 -9.88 -9.94
C ALA A 222 -10.66 -8.49 -10.54
N THR A 223 -9.76 -7.67 -9.98
CA THR A 223 -9.59 -6.25 -10.32
C THR A 223 -8.54 -5.99 -11.42
N GLY A 224 -8.44 -6.88 -12.43
CA GLY A 224 -7.53 -6.66 -13.58
C GLY A 224 -7.84 -5.41 -14.41
N GLN A 225 -9.02 -4.81 -14.27
CA GLN A 225 -9.32 -3.52 -14.91
C GLN A 225 -8.65 -2.35 -14.18
N THR A 226 -8.40 -2.48 -12.89
CA THR A 226 -7.61 -1.54 -12.07
C THR A 226 -6.19 -1.44 -12.61
N VAL A 227 -5.54 -2.58 -12.88
CA VAL A 227 -4.20 -2.61 -13.51
C VAL A 227 -4.19 -1.85 -14.84
N LYS A 228 -5.23 -2.04 -15.67
CA LYS A 228 -5.35 -1.36 -16.98
C LYS A 228 -5.61 0.15 -16.84
N ALA A 229 -6.32 0.56 -15.78
CA ALA A 229 -6.63 1.96 -15.54
C ALA A 229 -5.47 2.72 -14.88
N LEU A 230 -4.58 2.02 -14.16
CA LEU A 230 -3.57 2.64 -13.33
C LEU A 230 -2.65 3.65 -14.05
N PRO A 231 -2.15 3.38 -15.26
CA PRO A 231 -1.35 4.39 -16.00
C PRO A 231 -2.11 5.69 -16.24
N ASP A 232 -3.38 5.60 -16.66
CA ASP A 232 -4.20 6.79 -16.92
C ASP A 232 -4.60 7.52 -15.64
N ILE A 233 -4.76 6.81 -14.52
CA ILE A 233 -4.99 7.39 -13.19
C ILE A 233 -3.78 8.21 -12.77
N ILE A 234 -2.57 7.63 -12.90
CA ILE A 234 -1.32 8.32 -12.56
C ILE A 234 -1.12 9.54 -13.45
N ALA A 235 -1.32 9.40 -14.77
CA ALA A 235 -1.23 10.51 -15.70
C ALA A 235 -2.18 11.66 -15.33
N TYR A 236 -3.44 11.33 -15.00
CA TYR A 236 -4.42 12.32 -14.56
C TYR A 236 -3.95 13.13 -13.34
N PHE A 237 -3.49 12.46 -12.28
CA PHE A 237 -3.03 13.18 -11.08
C PHE A 237 -1.76 14.00 -11.33
N LYS A 238 -0.82 13.49 -12.15
CA LYS A 238 0.36 14.27 -12.61
C LYS A 238 -0.06 15.54 -13.37
N GLU A 239 -0.99 15.42 -14.32
CA GLU A 239 -1.53 16.56 -15.11
C GLU A 239 -2.24 17.60 -14.24
N GLN A 240 -2.90 17.16 -13.15
CA GLN A 240 -3.56 18.04 -12.18
C GLN A 240 -2.60 18.64 -11.14
N GLY A 241 -1.29 18.35 -11.21
CA GLY A 241 -0.26 18.89 -10.34
C GLY A 241 -0.22 18.27 -8.94
N TYR A 242 -0.68 17.04 -8.76
CA TYR A 242 -0.57 16.33 -7.50
C TYR A 242 0.81 15.72 -7.29
N THR A 243 1.27 15.76 -6.05
CA THR A 243 2.45 15.02 -5.57
C THR A 243 1.99 13.69 -4.99
N PHE A 244 2.65 12.61 -5.40
CA PHE A 244 2.34 11.27 -4.92
C PHE A 244 3.09 10.99 -3.62
N CYS A 245 2.37 10.46 -2.62
CA CYS A 245 2.91 10.09 -1.31
C CYS A 245 2.32 8.75 -0.86
N THR A 246 3.03 8.06 0.04
CA THR A 246 2.39 7.05 0.88
C THR A 246 1.49 7.71 1.92
N VAL A 247 0.62 6.93 2.57
CA VAL A 247 -0.25 7.46 3.64
C VAL A 247 0.59 7.99 4.81
N ALA A 248 1.67 7.30 5.18
CA ALA A 248 2.56 7.74 6.24
C ALA A 248 3.30 9.04 5.88
N GLN A 249 3.78 9.17 4.64
CA GLN A 249 4.41 10.42 4.16
C GLN A 249 3.42 11.58 4.15
N MET A 250 2.17 11.37 3.73
CA MET A 250 1.14 12.39 3.75
C MET A 250 0.87 12.89 5.18
N GLU A 251 0.81 11.99 6.16
CA GLU A 251 0.58 12.38 7.57
C GLU A 251 1.72 13.23 8.13
N ALA A 252 2.97 12.93 7.74
CA ALA A 252 4.15 13.68 8.15
C ALA A 252 4.22 15.11 7.54
N LEU A 253 3.40 15.41 6.52
CA LEU A 253 3.31 16.72 5.88
C LEU A 253 2.25 17.64 6.52
N LYS A 254 1.42 17.14 7.45
CA LYS A 254 0.41 17.91 8.19
C LYS A 254 1.03 18.63 9.39
#